data_7266b214787ec6363751a8bf445e5855
#
_entry.id   7266b214787ec6363751a8bf445e5855
#
_cell.length_a   1.000
_cell.length_b   1.000
_cell.length_c   1.000
_cell.angle_alpha   90.00
_cell.angle_beta   90.00
_cell.angle_gamma   90.00
#
_symmetry.space_group_name_H-M   'P 1'
#
loop_
_entity.id
_entity.type
_entity.pdbx_description
1 polymer ?
#
loop_
_entity_poly.entity_id
_entity_poly.type
_entity_poly.pdbx_seq_one_letter_code
_entity_poly.pdbx_strand_id
1 'polypeptide(L)'
;NKPVNNTNMGTKTAIPAPEVNSKAQDRVFDKMYITNVEKRLRELNSPSDNDKKRWVWELIQNAKDTIAKDQSRNTINIRIEISKDETNGDDIVRFRHNGSPFTADARLGLLYKYSEDKENQESTGRFGTGFLTTHCLSKVVTIESNMYSDDACEHICGFTVTMYRDGIIASELIDGLRKMRESETFFNETFDWTTFTYHVTSESGRQAIKLGLENFRENIAQTMLFCKELASVVLDDNGKITTIVRKPTTQLTEDIMLSEFEISGETNKVRRFIHTSYSEHDDDLSKRYRANRNMRIDAAVEVDDDNNLVDIEGKTTFFCVMPLVGIETQLNEPLIINSPDFEPDQERQSLLLSGITWNEEKDVITENGINRSIYKHIFPLYSKLVKYLADNQFGKLYYLANGLNRTKKHEKLDHEWYKLNVIDKYREILLQFTVADAQDGSGYKKLEECIFVKESIKDNEDK
;
A
#
# COMPACT_ATOMS: atom_id res chain seq x y z
N ASN A 1 13.09 20.79 -77.77
CA ASN A 1 11.69 20.69 -77.39
C ASN A 1 11.43 19.28 -76.83
N LYS A 2 11.40 19.16 -75.54
CA LYS A 2 10.87 17.99 -74.80
C LYS A 2 9.55 18.37 -74.13
N PRO A 3 8.52 17.58 -74.19
CA PRO A 3 7.27 17.90 -73.51
C PRO A 3 7.42 17.64 -72.02
N VAL A 4 6.98 18.62 -71.23
CA VAL A 4 6.85 18.53 -69.78
C VAL A 4 5.60 17.70 -69.46
N ASN A 5 5.80 16.54 -68.86
CA ASN A 5 4.70 15.72 -68.30
C ASN A 5 4.19 16.44 -67.03
N ASN A 6 3.08 17.10 -67.12
CA ASN A 6 2.29 17.53 -65.98
C ASN A 6 1.51 16.35 -65.42
N THR A 7 2.02 15.67 -64.42
CA THR A 7 1.24 14.74 -63.63
C THR A 7 0.35 15.57 -62.67
N ASN A 8 -0.92 15.68 -63.05
CA ASN A 8 -1.99 16.21 -62.18
C ASN A 8 -2.13 15.26 -60.95
N MET A 9 -1.50 15.60 -59.84
CA MET A 9 -1.82 15.03 -58.57
C MET A 9 -3.20 15.56 -58.14
N GLY A 10 -4.28 14.84 -58.45
CA GLY A 10 -5.60 15.12 -57.94
C GLY A 10 -5.55 15.09 -56.44
N THR A 11 -5.88 16.21 -55.79
CA THR A 11 -6.08 16.31 -54.37
C THR A 11 -7.17 15.32 -53.95
N LYS A 12 -6.78 14.24 -53.27
CA LYS A 12 -7.72 13.25 -52.71
C LYS A 12 -8.50 13.97 -51.60
N THR A 13 -9.81 14.06 -51.75
CA THR A 13 -10.71 14.58 -50.70
C THR A 13 -10.84 13.53 -49.60
N ALA A 14 -10.51 13.91 -48.35
CA ALA A 14 -10.70 13.04 -47.21
C ALA A 14 -12.19 12.77 -46.99
N ILE A 15 -12.55 11.51 -46.81
CA ILE A 15 -13.91 11.05 -46.48
C ILE A 15 -13.91 10.58 -45.01
N PRO A 16 -15.05 10.60 -44.31
CA PRO A 16 -15.19 9.99 -42.98
C PRO A 16 -14.78 8.51 -42.99
N ALA A 17 -14.20 8.05 -41.89
CA ALA A 17 -13.85 6.63 -41.76
C ALA A 17 -15.08 5.73 -41.97
N PRO A 18 -14.97 4.63 -42.73
CA PRO A 18 -16.09 3.71 -42.92
C PRO A 18 -16.57 3.14 -41.57
N GLU A 19 -17.88 2.97 -41.39
CA GLU A 19 -18.51 2.41 -40.18
C GLU A 19 -17.93 1.03 -39.79
N VAL A 20 -17.48 0.26 -40.76
CA VAL A 20 -16.81 -1.03 -40.57
C VAL A 20 -15.51 -0.89 -39.75
N ASN A 21 -14.75 0.20 -39.94
CA ASN A 21 -13.54 0.47 -39.17
C ASN A 21 -13.83 0.83 -37.71
N SER A 22 -14.86 1.62 -37.46
CA SER A 22 -15.33 1.94 -36.10
C SER A 22 -15.71 0.67 -35.33
N LYS A 23 -16.55 -0.17 -35.93
CA LYS A 23 -16.93 -1.47 -35.31
C LYS A 23 -15.75 -2.43 -35.10
N ALA A 24 -14.74 -2.38 -35.93
CA ALA A 24 -13.53 -3.18 -35.77
C ALA A 24 -12.66 -2.68 -34.61
N GLN A 25 -12.53 -1.35 -34.45
CA GLN A 25 -11.84 -0.73 -33.33
C GLN A 25 -12.55 -1.03 -32.00
N ASP A 26 -13.87 -0.93 -31.94
CA ASP A 26 -14.65 -1.29 -30.76
C ASP A 26 -14.41 -2.75 -30.33
N ARG A 27 -14.41 -3.68 -31.28
CA ARG A 27 -14.12 -5.11 -30.98
C ARG A 27 -12.70 -5.34 -30.46
N VAL A 28 -11.71 -4.63 -30.98
CA VAL A 28 -10.34 -4.71 -30.48
C VAL A 28 -10.26 -4.16 -29.05
N PHE A 29 -10.91 -3.04 -28.82
CA PHE A 29 -10.96 -2.39 -27.50
C PHE A 29 -11.66 -3.29 -26.46
N ASP A 30 -12.79 -3.88 -26.80
CA ASP A 30 -13.51 -4.82 -25.93
C ASP A 30 -12.66 -6.05 -25.60
N LYS A 31 -11.91 -6.60 -26.56
CA LYS A 31 -10.97 -7.70 -26.32
C LYS A 31 -9.83 -7.31 -25.38
N MET A 32 -9.26 -6.13 -25.56
CA MET A 32 -8.21 -5.61 -24.66
C MET A 32 -8.73 -5.46 -23.23
N TYR A 33 -9.92 -4.89 -23.07
CA TYR A 33 -10.56 -4.77 -21.76
C TYR A 33 -10.72 -6.14 -21.09
N ILE A 34 -11.31 -7.13 -21.78
CA ILE A 34 -11.49 -8.47 -21.23
C ILE A 34 -10.15 -9.07 -20.82
N THR A 35 -9.13 -9.03 -21.70
CA THR A 35 -7.79 -9.54 -21.39
C THR A 35 -7.22 -8.92 -20.11
N ASN A 36 -7.48 -7.64 -19.87
CA ASN A 36 -6.94 -6.92 -18.73
C ASN A 36 -7.66 -7.25 -17.40
N VAL A 37 -8.94 -7.63 -17.44
CA VAL A 37 -9.74 -7.76 -16.21
C VAL A 37 -10.13 -9.20 -15.87
N GLU A 38 -10.35 -10.07 -16.88
CA GLU A 38 -10.99 -11.38 -16.72
C GLU A 38 -10.25 -12.27 -15.72
N LYS A 39 -8.94 -12.41 -15.89
CA LYS A 39 -8.13 -13.30 -15.03
C LYS A 39 -8.31 -12.93 -13.56
N ARG A 40 -8.11 -11.64 -13.23
CA ARG A 40 -8.20 -11.19 -11.83
C ARG A 40 -9.62 -11.28 -11.27
N LEU A 41 -10.63 -10.97 -12.08
CA LEU A 41 -12.04 -11.11 -11.66
C LEU A 41 -12.43 -12.56 -11.38
N ARG A 42 -11.86 -13.54 -12.12
CA ARG A 42 -12.05 -14.97 -11.85
C ARG A 42 -11.41 -15.39 -10.52
N GLU A 43 -10.18 -14.95 -10.24
CA GLU A 43 -9.51 -15.19 -8.96
C GLU A 43 -10.35 -14.66 -7.80
N LEU A 44 -10.97 -13.48 -7.95
CA LEU A 44 -11.82 -12.85 -6.96
C LEU A 44 -13.23 -13.48 -6.82
N ASN A 45 -13.53 -14.59 -7.51
CA ASN A 45 -14.69 -15.41 -7.19
C ASN A 45 -14.47 -16.19 -5.87
N SER A 46 -13.20 -16.48 -5.53
CA SER A 46 -12.81 -17.10 -4.26
C SER A 46 -11.57 -16.35 -3.73
N PRO A 47 -11.75 -15.11 -3.25
CA PRO A 47 -10.64 -14.29 -2.82
C PRO A 47 -9.98 -14.88 -1.58
N SER A 48 -8.64 -14.81 -1.53
CA SER A 48 -7.86 -15.19 -0.36
C SER A 48 -8.16 -14.25 0.82
N ASP A 49 -7.79 -14.63 2.03
CA ASP A 49 -7.91 -13.73 3.18
C ASP A 49 -7.03 -12.49 3.04
N ASN A 50 -5.88 -12.60 2.36
CA ASN A 50 -5.04 -11.45 2.06
C ASN A 50 -5.71 -10.50 1.04
N ASP A 51 -6.40 -11.01 0.01
CA ASP A 51 -7.21 -10.18 -0.89
C ASP A 51 -8.29 -9.42 -0.13
N LYS A 52 -8.99 -10.12 0.79
CA LYS A 52 -10.05 -9.54 1.62
C LYS A 52 -9.54 -8.46 2.59
N LYS A 53 -8.28 -8.52 3.02
CA LYS A 53 -7.65 -7.51 3.85
C LYS A 53 -7.18 -6.29 3.07
N ARG A 54 -6.90 -6.44 1.76
CA ARG A 54 -6.19 -5.43 0.96
C ARG A 54 -7.07 -4.34 0.36
N TRP A 55 -8.36 -4.55 0.17
CA TRP A 55 -9.21 -3.60 -0.54
C TRP A 55 -9.13 -2.16 -0.01
N VAL A 56 -9.04 -2.00 1.30
CA VAL A 56 -8.97 -0.68 1.94
C VAL A 56 -7.66 0.04 1.60
N TRP A 57 -6.55 -0.69 1.56
CA TRP A 57 -5.23 -0.14 1.25
C TRP A 57 -5.10 0.27 -0.21
N GLU A 58 -5.69 -0.52 -1.11
CA GLU A 58 -5.73 -0.18 -2.53
C GLU A 58 -6.54 1.12 -2.78
N LEU A 59 -7.64 1.32 -2.06
CA LEU A 59 -8.42 2.56 -2.15
C LEU A 59 -7.67 3.76 -1.53
N ILE A 60 -7.02 3.59 -0.39
CA ILE A 60 -6.21 4.64 0.24
C ILE A 60 -5.02 5.01 -0.65
N GLN A 61 -4.35 4.02 -1.24
CA GLN A 61 -3.24 4.26 -2.17
C GLN A 61 -3.69 5.04 -3.40
N ASN A 62 -4.79 4.62 -4.04
CA ASN A 62 -5.33 5.33 -5.19
C ASN A 62 -5.73 6.77 -4.83
N ALA A 63 -6.33 6.99 -3.66
CA ALA A 63 -6.66 8.32 -3.17
C ALA A 63 -5.41 9.19 -2.98
N LYS A 64 -4.37 8.65 -2.36
CA LYS A 64 -3.07 9.34 -2.20
C LYS A 64 -2.45 9.69 -3.55
N ASP A 65 -2.49 8.77 -4.51
CA ASP A 65 -1.88 8.96 -5.82
C ASP A 65 -2.57 10.07 -6.65
N THR A 66 -3.81 10.46 -6.31
CA THR A 66 -4.50 11.59 -6.98
C THR A 66 -3.80 12.93 -6.74
N ILE A 67 -3.11 13.11 -5.59
CA ILE A 67 -2.44 14.36 -5.23
C ILE A 67 -0.94 14.35 -5.55
N ALA A 68 -0.37 13.22 -5.97
CA ALA A 68 1.07 13.09 -6.21
C ALA A 68 1.60 14.07 -7.30
N LYS A 69 0.74 14.42 -8.25
CA LYS A 69 1.06 15.35 -9.35
C LYS A 69 0.45 16.75 -9.18
N ASP A 70 -0.33 16.96 -8.12
CA ASP A 70 -1.03 18.23 -7.86
C ASP A 70 -0.24 19.09 -6.88
N GLN A 71 0.45 20.10 -7.40
CA GLN A 71 1.27 21.01 -6.59
C GLN A 71 0.44 21.92 -5.66
N SER A 72 -0.88 22.03 -5.86
CA SER A 72 -1.78 22.82 -5.02
C SER A 72 -2.21 22.10 -3.76
N ARG A 73 -2.00 20.78 -3.68
CA ARG A 73 -2.39 19.91 -2.57
C ARG A 73 -1.22 19.03 -2.11
N ASN A 74 -1.09 18.91 -0.81
CA ASN A 74 -0.11 18.04 -0.17
C ASN A 74 -0.74 17.05 0.81
N THR A 75 -2.04 17.16 1.07
CA THR A 75 -2.76 16.28 2.00
C THR A 75 -4.14 15.90 1.49
N ILE A 76 -4.61 14.73 1.95
CA ILE A 76 -5.97 14.22 1.74
C ILE A 76 -6.58 13.76 3.06
N ASN A 77 -7.92 13.80 3.10
CA ASN A 77 -8.74 13.18 4.13
C ASN A 77 -9.49 11.99 3.55
N ILE A 78 -9.60 10.93 4.34
CA ILE A 78 -10.29 9.69 3.98
C ILE A 78 -11.48 9.49 4.91
N ARG A 79 -12.59 9.03 4.34
CA ARG A 79 -13.75 8.55 5.12
C ARG A 79 -14.21 7.20 4.58
N ILE A 80 -14.32 6.23 5.48
CA ILE A 80 -14.83 4.88 5.19
C ILE A 80 -16.14 4.75 5.97
N GLU A 81 -17.22 4.42 5.28
CA GLU A 81 -18.55 4.26 5.89
C GLU A 81 -19.07 2.85 5.58
N ILE A 82 -19.48 2.15 6.62
CA ILE A 82 -20.21 0.90 6.54
C ILE A 82 -21.63 1.16 7.05
N SER A 83 -22.62 0.84 6.27
CA SER A 83 -24.04 1.01 6.62
C SER A 83 -24.87 -0.14 6.08
N LYS A 84 -26.13 -0.24 6.52
CA LYS A 84 -27.12 -1.14 5.95
C LYS A 84 -27.98 -0.42 4.94
N ASP A 85 -28.32 -1.09 3.87
CA ASP A 85 -29.37 -0.63 2.94
C ASP A 85 -30.72 -0.80 3.65
N GLU A 86 -31.46 0.30 3.77
CA GLU A 86 -32.75 0.33 4.47
C GLU A 86 -33.83 -0.53 3.76
N THR A 87 -33.66 -0.80 2.45
CA THR A 87 -34.65 -1.50 1.66
C THR A 87 -34.50 -3.02 1.69
N ASN A 88 -33.29 -3.54 1.71
CA ASN A 88 -33.00 -4.96 1.59
C ASN A 88 -32.07 -5.51 2.69
N GLY A 89 -31.49 -4.63 3.52
CA GLY A 89 -30.61 -5.00 4.63
C GLY A 89 -29.19 -5.40 4.23
N ASP A 90 -28.82 -5.26 2.96
CA ASP A 90 -27.47 -5.52 2.49
C ASP A 90 -26.47 -4.52 3.07
N ASP A 91 -25.21 -4.91 3.13
CA ASP A 91 -24.16 -3.99 3.54
C ASP A 91 -23.77 -3.05 2.41
N ILE A 92 -23.58 -1.77 2.75
CA ILE A 92 -23.06 -0.76 1.83
C ILE A 92 -21.72 -0.29 2.38
N VAL A 93 -20.69 -0.35 1.54
CA VAL A 93 -19.38 0.25 1.82
C VAL A 93 -19.22 1.50 0.96
N ARG A 94 -18.99 2.66 1.59
CA ARG A 94 -18.61 3.90 0.91
C ARG A 94 -17.21 4.30 1.31
N PHE A 95 -16.33 4.38 0.34
CA PHE A 95 -15.00 4.93 0.51
C PHE A 95 -14.95 6.31 -0.11
N ARG A 96 -14.56 7.32 0.66
CA ARG A 96 -14.53 8.72 0.24
C ARG A 96 -13.16 9.34 0.45
N HIS A 97 -12.76 10.20 -0.48
CA HIS A 97 -11.58 11.04 -0.32
C HIS A 97 -11.79 12.41 -1.00
N ASN A 98 -11.09 13.41 -0.49
CA ASN A 98 -11.11 14.77 -1.05
C ASN A 98 -9.85 15.09 -1.87
N GLY A 99 -9.28 14.09 -2.54
CA GLY A 99 -8.12 14.25 -3.42
C GLY A 99 -8.42 15.08 -4.67
N SER A 100 -7.43 15.19 -5.55
CA SER A 100 -7.55 15.99 -6.78
C SER A 100 -8.51 15.36 -7.79
N PRO A 101 -9.12 16.17 -8.67
CA PRO A 101 -9.95 15.67 -9.75
C PRO A 101 -9.18 14.71 -10.67
N PHE A 102 -9.90 13.79 -11.31
CA PHE A 102 -9.30 12.91 -12.31
C PHE A 102 -8.89 13.71 -13.55
N THR A 103 -7.74 13.37 -14.14
CA THR A 103 -7.49 13.65 -15.55
C THR A 103 -8.29 12.67 -16.42
N ALA A 104 -8.47 13.00 -17.70
CA ALA A 104 -9.14 12.11 -18.64
C ALA A 104 -8.47 10.73 -18.67
N ASP A 105 -7.12 10.69 -18.74
CA ASP A 105 -6.33 9.46 -18.78
C ASP A 105 -6.44 8.65 -17.49
N ALA A 106 -6.36 9.32 -16.33
CA ALA A 106 -6.53 8.65 -15.03
C ALA A 106 -7.92 8.00 -14.88
N ARG A 107 -8.98 8.69 -15.34
CA ARG A 107 -10.34 8.16 -15.35
C ARG A 107 -10.47 6.95 -16.28
N LEU A 108 -9.97 7.07 -17.50
CA LEU A 108 -9.99 5.95 -18.46
C LEU A 108 -9.15 4.77 -17.95
N GLY A 109 -7.99 5.05 -17.35
CA GLY A 109 -7.15 4.04 -16.71
C GLY A 109 -7.89 3.23 -15.64
N LEU A 110 -8.67 3.91 -14.80
CA LEU A 110 -9.50 3.26 -13.76
C LEU A 110 -10.63 2.41 -14.37
N LEU A 111 -11.38 3.00 -15.33
CA LEU A 111 -12.55 2.35 -15.91
C LEU A 111 -12.21 1.18 -16.82
N TYR A 112 -11.15 1.29 -17.60
CA TYR A 112 -10.79 0.30 -18.62
C TYR A 112 -9.53 -0.51 -18.27
N LYS A 113 -8.92 -0.24 -17.11
CA LYS A 113 -7.63 -0.81 -16.72
C LYS A 113 -6.56 -0.59 -17.77
N TYR A 114 -6.53 0.60 -18.32
CA TYR A 114 -5.49 1.04 -19.21
C TYR A 114 -4.44 1.83 -18.43
N SER A 115 -3.17 1.51 -18.59
CA SER A 115 -2.05 2.23 -17.98
C SER A 115 -1.05 2.54 -19.08
N GLU A 116 -0.95 3.79 -19.49
CA GLU A 116 0.12 4.26 -20.38
C GLU A 116 1.47 4.32 -19.66
N ASP A 117 1.47 4.63 -18.39
CA ASP A 117 2.66 4.89 -17.60
C ASP A 117 3.16 3.67 -16.82
N LYS A 118 3.76 2.69 -17.52
CA LYS A 118 4.61 1.69 -16.86
C LYS A 118 5.94 2.28 -16.36
N GLU A 119 6.29 3.50 -16.76
CA GLU A 119 7.57 4.12 -16.50
C GLU A 119 7.54 5.24 -15.44
N ASN A 120 6.36 5.75 -15.04
CA ASN A 120 6.27 6.83 -14.06
C ASN A 120 6.19 6.26 -12.64
N GLN A 121 7.32 6.28 -11.97
CA GLN A 121 7.64 5.50 -10.77
C GLN A 121 7.35 6.21 -9.45
N GLU A 122 6.71 7.36 -9.46
CA GLU A 122 6.30 8.06 -8.26
C GLU A 122 4.94 7.59 -7.72
N SER A 123 4.12 6.93 -8.57
CA SER A 123 2.90 6.29 -8.11
C SER A 123 3.19 4.90 -7.55
N THR A 124 2.73 4.63 -6.34
CA THR A 124 2.85 3.33 -5.68
C THR A 124 2.02 2.22 -6.37
N GLY A 125 1.17 2.57 -7.33
CA GLY A 125 0.30 1.68 -8.12
C GLY A 125 0.95 0.98 -9.31
N ARG A 126 2.20 0.50 -9.18
CA ARG A 126 3.06 -0.05 -10.26
C ARG A 126 2.44 -1.13 -11.16
N PHE A 127 1.40 -1.82 -10.73
CA PHE A 127 0.87 -3.00 -11.44
C PHE A 127 -0.51 -2.81 -12.07
N GLY A 128 -1.18 -1.67 -11.86
CA GLY A 128 -2.52 -1.39 -12.39
C GLY A 128 -3.61 -2.41 -12.00
N THR A 129 -3.28 -3.39 -11.15
CA THR A 129 -4.18 -4.46 -10.70
C THR A 129 -4.83 -4.17 -9.35
N GLY A 130 -4.32 -3.17 -8.64
CA GLY A 130 -4.71 -2.88 -7.26
C GLY A 130 -6.20 -2.62 -7.12
N PHE A 131 -6.76 -1.74 -7.95
CA PHE A 131 -8.18 -1.43 -7.88
C PHE A 131 -9.09 -2.66 -8.10
N LEU A 132 -8.68 -3.63 -8.94
CA LEU A 132 -9.46 -4.86 -9.13
C LEU A 132 -9.62 -5.66 -7.82
N THR A 133 -8.65 -5.58 -6.91
CA THR A 133 -8.74 -6.27 -5.61
C THR A 133 -9.92 -5.78 -4.78
N THR A 134 -10.37 -4.54 -4.97
CA THR A 134 -11.54 -3.99 -4.26
C THR A 134 -12.86 -4.70 -4.63
N HIS A 135 -12.86 -5.41 -5.77
CA HIS A 135 -14.01 -6.21 -6.19
C HIS A 135 -14.23 -7.48 -5.35
N CYS A 136 -13.38 -7.76 -4.36
CA CYS A 136 -13.69 -8.73 -3.31
C CYS A 136 -14.89 -8.29 -2.44
N LEU A 137 -15.20 -6.99 -2.39
CA LEU A 137 -16.40 -6.43 -1.75
C LEU A 137 -17.63 -6.65 -2.62
N SER A 138 -17.59 -6.12 -3.83
CA SER A 138 -18.61 -6.23 -4.85
C SER A 138 -17.99 -5.97 -6.23
N LYS A 139 -18.45 -6.68 -7.24
CA LYS A 139 -18.04 -6.47 -8.63
C LYS A 139 -18.82 -5.38 -9.34
N VAL A 140 -19.82 -4.80 -8.66
CA VAL A 140 -20.54 -3.62 -9.11
C VAL A 140 -20.17 -2.45 -8.21
N VAL A 141 -19.62 -1.39 -8.80
CA VAL A 141 -19.10 -0.22 -8.08
C VAL A 141 -19.61 1.05 -8.72
N THR A 142 -20.25 1.90 -7.93
CA THR A 142 -20.64 3.24 -8.35
C THR A 142 -19.61 4.26 -7.91
N ILE A 143 -19.21 5.13 -8.82
CA ILE A 143 -18.24 6.20 -8.60
C ILE A 143 -18.93 7.54 -8.82
N GLU A 144 -18.78 8.44 -7.84
CA GLU A 144 -19.14 9.85 -7.92
C GLU A 144 -17.88 10.65 -7.71
N SER A 145 -17.49 11.50 -8.64
CA SER A 145 -16.21 12.22 -8.57
C SER A 145 -16.20 13.44 -9.48
N ASN A 146 -15.05 14.10 -9.50
CA ASN A 146 -14.75 15.23 -10.37
C ASN A 146 -13.65 14.86 -11.38
N MET A 147 -13.69 15.50 -12.53
CA MET A 147 -12.61 15.41 -13.51
C MET A 147 -12.32 16.78 -14.12
N TYR A 148 -11.14 16.93 -14.67
CA TYR A 148 -10.82 18.05 -15.53
C TYR A 148 -11.50 17.86 -16.88
N SER A 149 -12.23 18.89 -17.33
CA SER A 149 -12.98 18.87 -18.59
C SER A 149 -12.15 19.33 -19.78
N ASP A 150 -10.91 19.77 -19.55
CA ASP A 150 -9.96 20.23 -20.55
C ASP A 150 -8.53 19.74 -20.25
N ASP A 151 -7.69 19.68 -21.30
CA ASP A 151 -6.30 19.23 -21.20
C ASP A 151 -5.40 20.19 -20.40
N ALA A 152 -5.82 21.45 -20.25
CA ALA A 152 -5.09 22.44 -19.47
C ALA A 152 -5.35 22.31 -17.96
N CYS A 153 -6.27 21.44 -17.54
CA CYS A 153 -6.69 21.23 -16.15
C CYS A 153 -7.17 22.53 -15.47
N GLU A 154 -7.87 23.39 -16.22
CA GLU A 154 -8.38 24.68 -15.73
C GLU A 154 -9.85 24.61 -15.32
N HIS A 155 -10.63 23.71 -15.93
CA HIS A 155 -12.05 23.55 -15.67
C HIS A 155 -12.36 22.17 -15.13
N ILE A 156 -13.29 22.10 -14.17
CA ILE A 156 -13.66 20.88 -13.47
C ILE A 156 -15.17 20.64 -13.66
N CYS A 157 -15.55 19.40 -13.91
CA CYS A 157 -16.94 18.95 -13.92
C CYS A 157 -17.11 17.70 -13.03
N GLY A 158 -18.33 17.51 -12.52
CA GLY A 158 -18.69 16.29 -11.81
C GLY A 158 -19.02 15.16 -12.79
N PHE A 159 -18.83 13.92 -12.36
CA PHE A 159 -19.31 12.76 -13.09
C PHE A 159 -19.75 11.63 -12.16
N THR A 160 -20.65 10.79 -12.65
CA THR A 160 -21.02 9.52 -12.05
C THR A 160 -20.89 8.41 -13.08
N VAL A 161 -20.49 7.22 -12.63
CA VAL A 161 -20.44 6.02 -13.45
C VAL A 161 -20.59 4.78 -12.58
N THR A 162 -21.25 3.75 -13.09
CA THR A 162 -21.32 2.44 -12.42
C THR A 162 -20.59 1.39 -13.23
N MET A 163 -19.58 0.79 -12.66
CA MET A 163 -18.85 -0.34 -13.25
C MET A 163 -19.58 -1.64 -12.95
N TYR A 164 -19.90 -2.41 -13.99
CA TYR A 164 -20.52 -3.73 -13.91
C TYR A 164 -19.48 -4.79 -14.33
N ARG A 165 -18.85 -5.45 -13.36
CA ARG A 165 -17.81 -6.46 -13.55
C ARG A 165 -18.19 -7.81 -12.93
N ASP A 166 -19.50 -8.04 -12.77
CA ASP A 166 -20.08 -9.25 -12.18
C ASP A 166 -20.32 -10.38 -13.18
N GLY A 167 -20.06 -10.16 -14.48
CA GLY A 167 -20.11 -11.18 -15.52
C GLY A 167 -19.11 -12.32 -15.25
N ILE A 168 -19.53 -13.57 -15.53
CA ILE A 168 -18.73 -14.79 -15.34
C ILE A 168 -17.98 -15.14 -16.62
N ILE A 169 -18.57 -14.86 -17.78
CA ILE A 169 -18.00 -15.12 -19.10
C ILE A 169 -17.73 -13.83 -19.86
N ALA A 170 -16.90 -13.90 -20.89
CA ALA A 170 -16.46 -12.73 -21.67
C ALA A 170 -17.63 -11.92 -22.25
N SER A 171 -18.71 -12.55 -22.73
CA SER A 171 -19.87 -11.85 -23.27
C SER A 171 -20.62 -11.04 -22.20
N GLU A 172 -20.76 -11.57 -21.00
CA GLU A 172 -21.38 -10.86 -19.87
C GLU A 172 -20.52 -9.68 -19.41
N LEU A 173 -19.19 -9.83 -19.42
CA LEU A 173 -18.28 -8.72 -19.13
C LEU A 173 -18.34 -7.61 -20.17
N ILE A 174 -18.55 -7.97 -21.46
CA ILE A 174 -18.79 -6.99 -22.54
C ILE A 174 -20.13 -6.29 -22.34
N ASP A 175 -21.19 -7.02 -21.95
CA ASP A 175 -22.49 -6.42 -21.60
C ASP A 175 -22.35 -5.48 -20.40
N GLY A 176 -21.57 -5.86 -19.39
CA GLY A 176 -21.23 -4.99 -18.25
C GLY A 176 -20.48 -3.72 -18.67
N LEU A 177 -19.54 -3.85 -19.61
CA LEU A 177 -18.84 -2.70 -20.17
C LEU A 177 -19.78 -1.74 -20.91
N ARG A 178 -20.77 -2.28 -21.65
CA ARG A 178 -21.79 -1.47 -22.32
C ARG A 178 -22.66 -0.72 -21.29
N LYS A 179 -23.17 -1.42 -20.28
CA LYS A 179 -23.94 -0.82 -19.18
C LYS A 179 -23.14 0.27 -18.45
N MET A 180 -21.85 0.06 -18.24
CA MET A 180 -20.98 1.07 -17.63
C MET A 180 -20.98 2.35 -18.47
N ARG A 181 -20.74 2.25 -19.79
CA ARG A 181 -20.76 3.39 -20.72
C ARG A 181 -22.12 4.11 -20.72
N GLU A 182 -23.22 3.36 -20.67
CA GLU A 182 -24.59 3.91 -20.61
C GLU A 182 -24.90 4.59 -19.28
N SER A 183 -24.26 4.18 -18.18
CA SER A 183 -24.46 4.75 -16.85
C SER A 183 -23.69 6.06 -16.63
N GLU A 184 -22.76 6.40 -17.52
CA GLU A 184 -21.90 7.56 -17.35
C GLU A 184 -22.69 8.85 -17.55
N THR A 185 -22.59 9.74 -16.57
CA THR A 185 -23.27 11.03 -16.57
C THR A 185 -22.32 12.11 -16.09
N PHE A 186 -22.33 13.27 -16.75
CA PHE A 186 -21.52 14.44 -16.40
C PHE A 186 -22.41 15.57 -15.91
N PHE A 187 -21.86 16.40 -14.99
CA PHE A 187 -22.55 17.50 -14.34
C PHE A 187 -21.69 18.76 -14.40
N ASN A 188 -22.30 19.92 -14.52
CA ASN A 188 -21.60 21.20 -14.37
C ASN A 188 -21.16 21.43 -12.91
N GLU A 189 -21.97 20.92 -11.97
CA GLU A 189 -21.69 20.97 -10.54
C GLU A 189 -20.62 19.93 -10.18
N THR A 190 -19.84 20.26 -9.15
CA THR A 190 -18.80 19.38 -8.63
C THR A 190 -19.26 18.68 -7.34
N PHE A 191 -18.67 17.53 -7.06
CA PHE A 191 -18.83 16.82 -5.79
C PHE A 191 -17.77 17.30 -4.79
N ASP A 192 -18.09 17.36 -3.50
CA ASP A 192 -17.14 17.68 -2.44
C ASP A 192 -16.10 16.56 -2.23
N TRP A 193 -16.52 15.32 -2.50
CA TRP A 193 -15.73 14.12 -2.30
C TRP A 193 -15.82 13.19 -3.52
N THR A 194 -14.71 12.52 -3.84
CA THR A 194 -14.75 11.30 -4.64
C THR A 194 -15.29 10.18 -3.79
N THR A 195 -16.33 9.48 -4.25
CA THR A 195 -17.00 8.39 -3.52
C THR A 195 -17.03 7.13 -4.36
N PHE A 196 -16.57 6.03 -3.77
CA PHE A 196 -16.74 4.68 -4.32
C PHE A 196 -17.77 3.95 -3.46
N THR A 197 -18.87 3.49 -4.06
CA THR A 197 -19.96 2.80 -3.36
C THR A 197 -20.03 1.35 -3.82
N TYR A 198 -19.97 0.43 -2.87
CA TYR A 198 -20.08 -1.02 -3.05
C TYR A 198 -21.33 -1.52 -2.34
N HIS A 199 -22.25 -2.18 -3.06
CA HIS A 199 -23.35 -2.92 -2.49
C HIS A 199 -22.90 -4.36 -2.27
N VAL A 200 -22.78 -4.77 -1.01
CA VAL A 200 -22.18 -6.06 -0.62
C VAL A 200 -23.30 -7.05 -0.29
N THR A 201 -23.59 -7.93 -1.23
CA THR A 201 -24.68 -8.91 -1.14
C THR A 201 -24.18 -10.32 -0.78
N SER A 202 -22.90 -10.61 -1.01
CA SER A 202 -22.32 -11.94 -0.81
C SER A 202 -21.72 -12.12 0.57
N GLU A 203 -21.68 -13.35 1.07
CA GLU A 203 -20.99 -13.69 2.33
C GLU A 203 -19.49 -13.44 2.24
N SER A 204 -18.88 -13.73 1.09
CA SER A 204 -17.46 -13.43 0.85
C SER A 204 -17.17 -11.93 0.94
N GLY A 205 -18.05 -11.09 0.42
CA GLY A 205 -17.95 -9.62 0.53
C GLY A 205 -18.08 -9.15 1.98
N ARG A 206 -19.01 -9.72 2.76
CA ARG A 206 -19.13 -9.43 4.21
C ARG A 206 -17.87 -9.82 4.97
N GLN A 207 -17.28 -10.96 4.66
CA GLN A 207 -15.98 -11.34 5.22
C GLN A 207 -14.86 -10.37 4.80
N ALA A 208 -14.89 -9.85 3.57
CA ALA A 208 -13.93 -8.83 3.13
C ALA A 208 -14.08 -7.53 3.91
N ILE A 209 -15.31 -7.08 4.21
CA ILE A 209 -15.54 -5.94 5.12
C ILE A 209 -14.85 -6.22 6.46
N LYS A 210 -15.18 -7.34 7.10
CA LYS A 210 -14.66 -7.70 8.43
C LYS A 210 -13.14 -7.73 8.45
N LEU A 211 -12.51 -8.56 7.61
CA LEU A 211 -11.06 -8.74 7.59
C LEU A 211 -10.31 -7.46 7.16
N GLY A 212 -10.88 -6.71 6.21
CA GLY A 212 -10.31 -5.44 5.78
C GLY A 212 -10.32 -4.39 6.89
N LEU A 213 -11.43 -4.26 7.63
CA LEU A 213 -11.52 -3.30 8.74
C LEU A 213 -10.67 -3.72 9.95
N GLU A 214 -10.54 -5.01 10.25
CA GLU A 214 -9.63 -5.51 11.29
C GLU A 214 -8.19 -5.14 10.94
N ASN A 215 -7.75 -5.43 9.73
CA ASN A 215 -6.40 -5.09 9.27
C ASN A 215 -6.18 -3.57 9.17
N PHE A 216 -7.20 -2.81 8.78
CA PHE A 216 -7.17 -1.34 8.78
C PHE A 216 -6.94 -0.78 10.19
N ARG A 217 -7.72 -1.20 11.19
CA ARG A 217 -7.59 -0.72 12.57
C ARG A 217 -6.20 -1.02 13.16
N GLU A 218 -5.62 -2.14 12.76
CA GLU A 218 -4.28 -2.54 13.19
C GLU A 218 -3.18 -1.66 12.59
N ASN A 219 -3.27 -1.33 11.29
CA ASN A 219 -2.15 -0.77 10.53
C ASN A 219 -2.31 0.71 10.15
N ILE A 220 -3.45 1.35 10.43
CA ILE A 220 -3.69 2.72 9.94
C ILE A 220 -2.74 3.74 10.56
N ALA A 221 -2.40 3.63 11.84
CA ALA A 221 -1.48 4.56 12.48
C ALA A 221 -0.06 4.45 11.91
N GLN A 222 0.43 3.21 11.66
CA GLN A 222 1.71 2.97 10.98
C GLN A 222 1.67 3.51 9.55
N THR A 223 0.57 3.27 8.82
CA THR A 223 0.41 3.80 7.47
C THR A 223 0.47 5.33 7.46
N MET A 224 -0.22 5.98 8.39
CA MET A 224 -0.14 7.44 8.53
C MET A 224 1.25 7.91 8.95
N LEU A 225 2.01 7.13 9.72
CA LEU A 225 3.40 7.45 10.07
C LEU A 225 4.25 7.63 8.81
N PHE A 226 4.09 6.73 7.83
CA PHE A 226 4.88 6.68 6.61
C PHE A 226 4.27 7.45 5.44
N CYS A 227 2.95 7.69 5.44
CA CYS A 227 2.22 8.45 4.43
C CYS A 227 1.80 9.81 5.01
N LYS A 228 2.65 10.82 4.83
CA LYS A 228 2.40 12.18 5.37
C LYS A 228 1.24 12.87 4.68
N GLU A 229 0.89 12.44 3.49
CA GLU A 229 -0.24 12.94 2.72
C GLU A 229 -1.59 12.65 3.40
N LEU A 230 -1.69 11.59 4.21
CA LEU A 230 -2.90 11.29 4.98
C LEU A 230 -3.00 12.23 6.20
N ALA A 231 -3.87 13.24 6.12
CA ALA A 231 -4.07 14.20 7.19
C ALA A 231 -5.00 13.65 8.28
N SER A 232 -6.12 13.05 7.89
CA SER A 232 -7.08 12.41 8.80
C SER A 232 -7.78 11.23 8.11
N VAL A 233 -8.19 10.27 8.93
CA VAL A 233 -9.00 9.14 8.48
C VAL A 233 -10.17 8.95 9.44
N VAL A 234 -11.38 8.87 8.89
CA VAL A 234 -12.60 8.59 9.63
C VAL A 234 -13.17 7.25 9.20
N LEU A 235 -13.45 6.39 10.15
CA LEU A 235 -14.19 5.15 9.96
C LEU A 235 -15.54 5.26 10.68
N ASP A 236 -16.62 5.16 9.90
CA ASP A 236 -17.98 5.05 10.40
C ASP A 236 -18.47 3.62 10.18
N ASP A 237 -18.43 2.81 11.22
CA ASP A 237 -18.84 1.41 11.17
C ASP A 237 -20.24 1.27 11.80
N ASN A 238 -21.26 1.37 10.96
CA ASN A 238 -22.68 1.32 11.37
C ASN A 238 -23.01 2.32 12.51
N GLY A 239 -22.57 3.57 12.37
CA GLY A 239 -22.78 4.64 13.32
C GLY A 239 -21.74 4.72 14.44
N LYS A 240 -20.79 3.77 14.52
CA LYS A 240 -19.64 3.82 15.42
C LYS A 240 -18.50 4.54 14.74
N ILE A 241 -18.37 5.81 15.05
CA ILE A 241 -17.38 6.68 14.42
C ILE A 241 -16.05 6.57 15.15
N THR A 242 -14.99 6.29 14.40
CA THR A 242 -13.59 6.35 14.85
C THR A 242 -12.84 7.35 13.98
N THR A 243 -12.17 8.30 14.60
CA THR A 243 -11.35 9.31 13.91
C THR A 243 -9.89 9.12 14.28
N ILE A 244 -9.02 9.09 13.28
CA ILE A 244 -7.57 8.98 13.46
C ILE A 244 -6.94 10.26 12.91
N VAL A 245 -6.16 10.95 13.77
CA VAL A 245 -5.44 12.17 13.43
C VAL A 245 -4.01 12.12 13.92
N ARG A 246 -3.12 12.76 13.17
CA ARG A 246 -1.71 12.92 13.53
C ARG A 246 -1.57 14.11 14.48
N LYS A 247 -0.82 13.93 15.57
CA LYS A 247 -0.32 15.05 16.38
C LYS A 247 0.99 15.61 15.77
N PRO A 248 1.38 16.83 16.15
CA PRO A 248 2.69 17.35 15.77
C PRO A 248 3.81 16.39 16.18
N THR A 249 4.74 16.11 15.28
CA THR A 249 5.89 15.24 15.55
C THR A 249 6.87 15.97 16.46
N THR A 250 7.37 15.27 17.48
CA THR A 250 8.37 15.78 18.43
C THR A 250 9.74 15.25 18.06
N GLN A 251 10.73 16.12 17.92
CA GLN A 251 12.12 15.74 17.75
C GLN A 251 12.73 15.38 19.10
N LEU A 252 13.22 14.17 19.26
CA LEU A 252 13.83 13.67 20.51
C LEU A 252 15.35 13.82 20.50
N THR A 253 15.99 13.56 19.36
CA THR A 253 17.41 13.80 19.09
C THR A 253 17.57 14.32 17.68
N GLU A 254 18.80 14.53 17.21
CA GLU A 254 19.07 14.92 15.82
C GLU A 254 18.43 13.94 14.81
N ASP A 255 18.46 12.63 15.11
CA ASP A 255 18.03 11.56 14.19
C ASP A 255 16.76 10.82 14.64
N ILE A 256 16.27 11.05 15.86
CA ILE A 256 15.14 10.29 16.44
C ILE A 256 13.95 11.20 16.68
N MET A 257 12.79 10.76 16.25
CA MET A 257 11.53 11.48 16.39
C MET A 257 10.48 10.62 17.09
N LEU A 258 9.52 11.29 17.71
CA LEU A 258 8.30 10.72 18.26
C LEU A 258 7.11 11.23 17.45
N SER A 259 6.36 10.33 16.86
CA SER A 259 5.06 10.62 16.23
C SER A 259 3.93 9.96 17.01
N GLU A 260 2.86 10.70 17.19
CA GLU A 260 1.69 10.27 17.93
C GLU A 260 0.43 10.40 17.07
N PHE A 261 -0.46 9.40 17.19
CA PHE A 261 -1.73 9.34 16.49
C PHE A 261 -2.85 9.20 17.51
N GLU A 262 -3.73 10.20 17.54
CA GLU A 262 -4.92 10.17 18.37
C GLU A 262 -6.01 9.39 17.65
N ILE A 263 -6.55 8.39 18.32
CA ILE A 263 -7.66 7.56 17.84
C ILE A 263 -8.82 7.82 18.79
N SER A 264 -9.80 8.58 18.32
CA SER A 264 -10.98 8.98 19.07
C SER A 264 -12.21 8.21 18.59
N GLY A 265 -13.01 7.67 19.51
CA GLY A 265 -14.20 6.88 19.19
C GLY A 265 -14.88 6.34 20.44
N GLU A 266 -15.36 5.10 20.43
CA GLU A 266 -15.92 4.44 21.61
C GLU A 266 -14.90 4.36 22.76
N THR A 267 -13.61 4.22 22.41
CA THR A 267 -12.48 4.33 23.33
C THR A 267 -11.45 5.27 22.72
N ASN A 268 -10.93 6.19 23.53
CA ASN A 268 -9.86 7.08 23.10
C ASN A 268 -8.53 6.46 23.46
N LYS A 269 -7.60 6.45 22.50
CA LYS A 269 -6.23 6.00 22.70
C LYS A 269 -5.26 6.81 21.85
N VAL A 270 -4.01 6.84 22.27
CA VAL A 270 -2.91 7.41 21.50
C VAL A 270 -1.96 6.27 21.14
N ARG A 271 -1.59 6.18 19.87
CA ARG A 271 -0.51 5.27 19.44
C ARG A 271 0.75 6.11 19.23
N ARG A 272 1.87 5.64 19.78
CA ARG A 272 3.13 6.37 19.85
C ARG A 272 4.24 5.59 19.17
N PHE A 273 4.95 6.24 18.24
CA PHE A 273 6.04 5.62 17.49
C PHE A 273 7.33 6.43 17.64
N ILE A 274 8.38 5.76 18.10
CA ILE A 274 9.74 6.29 18.05
C ILE A 274 10.35 5.82 16.75
N HIS A 275 10.81 6.73 15.92
CA HIS A 275 11.26 6.41 14.58
C HIS A 275 12.46 7.23 14.14
N THR A 276 13.16 6.70 13.14
CA THR A 276 14.30 7.31 12.47
C THR A 276 14.21 7.01 10.97
N SER A 277 14.91 7.77 10.15
CA SER A 277 14.88 7.61 8.69
C SER A 277 16.25 7.75 8.06
N TYR A 278 16.37 7.21 6.85
CA TYR A 278 17.51 7.32 5.96
C TYR A 278 17.03 7.78 4.59
N SER A 279 17.71 8.75 3.99
CA SER A 279 17.42 9.19 2.63
C SER A 279 18.68 9.77 2.00
N GLU A 280 19.34 8.97 1.16
CA GLU A 280 20.55 9.38 0.43
C GLU A 280 20.49 8.91 -1.01
N HIS A 281 21.28 9.58 -1.87
CA HIS A 281 21.40 9.22 -3.28
C HIS A 281 21.89 7.76 -3.42
N ASP A 282 21.24 7.02 -4.33
CA ASP A 282 21.61 5.65 -4.67
C ASP A 282 21.84 5.51 -6.18
N ASP A 283 23.08 5.14 -6.52
CA ASP A 283 23.53 5.04 -7.91
C ASP A 283 22.83 3.88 -8.64
N ASP A 284 22.61 2.74 -7.97
CA ASP A 284 22.01 1.55 -8.56
C ASP A 284 20.53 1.79 -8.88
N LEU A 285 19.80 2.44 -7.94
CA LEU A 285 18.41 2.86 -8.19
C LEU A 285 18.36 3.88 -9.33
N SER A 286 19.25 4.88 -9.31
CA SER A 286 19.30 5.93 -10.34
C SER A 286 19.56 5.35 -11.72
N LYS A 287 20.47 4.38 -11.82
CA LYS A 287 20.79 3.68 -13.07
C LYS A 287 19.61 2.82 -13.56
N ARG A 288 19.00 2.04 -12.65
CA ARG A 288 17.85 1.19 -13.00
C ARG A 288 16.69 2.00 -13.55
N TYR A 289 16.39 3.09 -12.89
CA TYR A 289 15.20 3.90 -13.20
C TYR A 289 15.49 5.07 -14.13
N ARG A 290 16.73 5.26 -14.57
CA ARG A 290 17.17 6.35 -15.44
C ARG A 290 16.78 7.74 -14.94
N ALA A 291 16.80 7.91 -13.62
CA ALA A 291 16.42 9.13 -12.93
C ALA A 291 17.26 9.30 -11.67
N ASN A 292 17.55 10.53 -11.27
CA ASN A 292 18.24 10.79 -9.99
C ASN A 292 17.33 10.38 -8.83
N ARG A 293 17.72 9.35 -8.06
CA ARG A 293 16.91 8.76 -7.00
C ARG A 293 17.68 8.62 -5.70
N ASN A 294 16.96 8.89 -4.62
CA ASN A 294 17.41 8.55 -3.28
C ASN A 294 16.77 7.23 -2.84
N MET A 295 17.53 6.39 -2.17
CA MET A 295 16.96 5.30 -1.40
C MET A 295 16.39 5.85 -0.09
N ARG A 296 15.14 5.54 0.23
CA ARG A 296 14.43 6.05 1.41
C ARG A 296 13.97 4.90 2.29
N ILE A 297 14.31 4.97 3.56
CA ILE A 297 13.97 3.93 4.53
C ILE A 297 13.57 4.61 5.84
N ASP A 298 12.49 4.13 6.43
CA ASP A 298 12.07 4.51 7.78
C ASP A 298 12.04 3.27 8.65
N ALA A 299 12.47 3.41 9.89
CA ALA A 299 12.40 2.37 10.90
C ALA A 299 11.72 2.92 12.16
N ALA A 300 10.82 2.14 12.73
CA ALA A 300 10.04 2.56 13.89
C ALA A 300 9.82 1.43 14.90
N VAL A 301 9.61 1.80 16.14
CA VAL A 301 9.06 0.95 17.20
C VAL A 301 7.82 1.62 17.79
N GLU A 302 6.83 0.83 18.18
CA GLU A 302 5.67 1.32 18.90
C GLU A 302 5.92 1.24 20.41
N VAL A 303 5.52 2.27 21.15
CA VAL A 303 5.64 2.33 22.61
C VAL A 303 4.30 2.68 23.24
N ASP A 304 4.02 2.15 24.44
CA ASP A 304 2.85 2.48 25.22
C ASP A 304 3.05 3.76 26.05
N ASP A 305 2.02 4.15 26.83
CA ASP A 305 2.04 5.36 27.65
C ASP A 305 3.04 5.27 28.82
N ASP A 306 3.43 4.05 29.21
CA ASP A 306 4.42 3.79 30.26
C ASP A 306 5.85 3.68 29.70
N ASN A 307 6.06 4.01 28.43
CA ASN A 307 7.32 3.85 27.68
C ASN A 307 7.82 2.40 27.59
N ASN A 308 6.92 1.42 27.56
CA ASN A 308 7.28 0.06 27.20
C ASN A 308 7.11 -0.16 25.70
N LEU A 309 8.00 -0.98 25.13
CA LEU A 309 7.81 -1.46 23.77
C LEU A 309 6.53 -2.31 23.65
N VAL A 310 5.81 -2.09 22.56
CA VAL A 310 4.63 -2.88 22.20
C VAL A 310 5.07 -4.10 21.40
N ASP A 311 4.49 -5.26 21.70
CA ASP A 311 4.73 -6.49 20.95
C ASP A 311 4.16 -6.42 19.54
N ILE A 312 5.01 -6.66 18.55
CA ILE A 312 4.67 -6.67 17.12
C ILE A 312 4.80 -8.07 16.48
N GLU A 313 5.02 -9.12 17.29
CA GLU A 313 5.13 -10.48 16.77
C GLU A 313 3.84 -10.91 16.04
N GLY A 314 4.00 -11.43 14.82
CA GLY A 314 2.87 -11.87 13.98
C GLY A 314 2.06 -10.74 13.33
N LYS A 315 2.46 -9.47 13.52
CA LYS A 315 1.84 -8.31 12.89
C LYS A 315 2.54 -7.94 11.60
N THR A 316 1.90 -7.09 10.80
CA THR A 316 2.53 -6.50 9.61
C THR A 316 3.61 -5.52 10.03
N THR A 317 4.87 -5.82 9.67
CA THR A 317 6.04 -5.01 10.01
C THR A 317 6.68 -4.32 8.81
N PHE A 318 6.30 -4.69 7.58
CA PHE A 318 6.83 -4.08 6.37
C PHE A 318 5.78 -3.25 5.63
N PHE A 319 6.22 -2.08 5.20
CA PHE A 319 5.43 -1.11 4.46
C PHE A 319 6.18 -0.68 3.20
N CYS A 320 5.47 -0.60 2.10
CA CYS A 320 5.87 0.12 0.90
C CYS A 320 4.89 1.30 0.76
N VAL A 321 5.00 2.27 1.67
CA VAL A 321 4.03 3.31 2.05
C VAL A 321 2.75 2.71 2.64
N MET A 322 2.13 1.75 1.97
CA MET A 322 1.00 0.93 2.46
C MET A 322 1.52 -0.39 3.04
N PRO A 323 0.78 -1.03 3.95
CA PRO A 323 1.22 -2.29 4.54
C PRO A 323 1.33 -3.40 3.49
N LEU A 324 2.37 -4.21 3.59
CA LEU A 324 2.51 -5.45 2.81
C LEU A 324 1.76 -6.56 3.53
N VAL A 325 0.45 -6.66 3.25
CA VAL A 325 -0.46 -7.60 3.92
C VAL A 325 -0.09 -9.04 3.60
N GLY A 326 0.21 -9.83 4.62
CA GLY A 326 0.66 -11.23 4.46
C GLY A 326 2.17 -11.42 4.59
N ILE A 327 2.95 -10.33 4.66
CA ILE A 327 4.41 -10.36 4.81
C ILE A 327 4.86 -11.15 6.04
N GLU A 328 4.04 -11.20 7.09
CA GLU A 328 4.26 -11.94 8.32
C GLU A 328 4.39 -13.45 8.10
N THR A 329 3.99 -13.97 6.95
CA THR A 329 4.22 -15.37 6.56
C THR A 329 5.63 -15.62 6.04
N GLN A 330 6.31 -14.58 5.55
CA GLN A 330 7.66 -14.62 4.99
C GLN A 330 8.71 -14.15 6.00
N LEU A 331 8.49 -12.99 6.59
CA LEU A 331 9.45 -12.26 7.41
C LEU A 331 8.89 -11.98 8.81
N ASN A 332 9.79 -11.88 9.78
CA ASN A 332 9.45 -11.52 11.16
C ASN A 332 10.59 -10.64 11.69
N GLU A 333 10.36 -9.35 11.72
CA GLU A 333 11.38 -8.35 12.06
C GLU A 333 11.08 -7.71 13.42
N PRO A 334 12.11 -7.28 14.16
CA PRO A 334 11.93 -6.62 15.45
C PRO A 334 11.49 -5.16 15.34
N LEU A 335 11.36 -4.64 14.13
CA LEU A 335 11.02 -3.26 13.79
C LEU A 335 9.85 -3.18 12.82
N ILE A 336 9.20 -2.03 12.80
CA ILE A 336 8.30 -1.61 11.72
C ILE A 336 9.16 -0.86 10.69
N ILE A 337 9.17 -1.33 9.45
CA ILE A 337 10.07 -0.85 8.39
C ILE A 337 9.23 -0.37 7.21
N ASN A 338 9.54 0.82 6.73
CA ASN A 338 8.97 1.34 5.48
C ASN A 338 10.08 1.67 4.49
N SER A 339 9.86 1.30 3.25
CA SER A 339 10.60 1.87 2.12
C SER A 339 9.69 1.93 0.90
N PRO A 340 9.50 3.11 0.29
CA PRO A 340 8.82 3.22 -1.00
C PRO A 340 9.61 2.54 -2.13
N ASP A 341 10.88 2.21 -1.89
CA ASP A 341 11.78 1.56 -2.83
C ASP A 341 11.75 0.02 -2.72
N PHE A 342 11.02 -0.57 -1.78
CA PHE A 342 10.79 -2.00 -1.74
C PHE A 342 10.14 -2.52 -3.02
N GLU A 343 10.59 -3.67 -3.48
CA GLU A 343 10.07 -4.41 -4.62
C GLU A 343 9.30 -5.66 -4.14
N PRO A 344 8.00 -5.51 -3.82
CA PRO A 344 7.18 -6.65 -3.45
C PRO A 344 6.84 -7.51 -4.68
N ASP A 345 6.29 -8.68 -4.44
CA ASP A 345 5.68 -9.49 -5.47
C ASP A 345 4.43 -8.81 -6.08
N GLN A 346 3.90 -9.40 -7.15
CA GLN A 346 2.74 -8.84 -7.86
C GLN A 346 1.50 -8.67 -6.98
N GLU A 347 1.36 -9.55 -5.99
CA GLU A 347 0.24 -9.53 -5.03
C GLU A 347 0.55 -8.71 -3.78
N ARG A 348 1.74 -8.12 -3.69
CA ARG A 348 2.19 -7.29 -2.56
C ARG A 348 2.07 -7.99 -1.20
N GLN A 349 2.34 -9.30 -1.16
CA GLN A 349 2.25 -10.12 0.04
C GLN A 349 3.62 -10.55 0.57
N SER A 350 4.66 -10.41 -0.25
CA SER A 350 6.03 -10.79 0.10
C SER A 350 7.05 -9.92 -0.64
N LEU A 351 8.28 -9.89 -0.13
CA LEU A 351 9.41 -9.26 -0.80
C LEU A 351 10.17 -10.29 -1.65
N LEU A 352 10.72 -9.84 -2.78
CA LEU A 352 11.57 -10.65 -3.63
C LEU A 352 12.99 -10.71 -3.04
N LEU A 353 13.37 -11.86 -2.43
CA LEU A 353 14.64 -12.04 -1.70
C LEU A 353 15.39 -13.32 -2.08
N SER A 354 14.88 -14.12 -3.04
CA SER A 354 15.46 -15.41 -3.40
C SER A 354 16.16 -15.46 -4.77
N GLY A 355 16.01 -14.41 -5.58
CA GLY A 355 16.53 -14.38 -6.94
C GLY A 355 17.91 -13.75 -7.08
N ILE A 356 18.37 -13.62 -8.33
CA ILE A 356 19.60 -12.92 -8.70
C ILE A 356 19.49 -11.44 -8.34
N THR A 357 20.60 -10.83 -7.94
CA THR A 357 20.65 -9.44 -7.48
C THR A 357 21.06 -8.45 -8.56
N TRP A 358 21.63 -8.94 -9.66
CA TRP A 358 22.13 -8.12 -10.76
C TRP A 358 21.74 -8.72 -12.10
N ASN A 359 21.28 -7.88 -13.03
CA ASN A 359 21.02 -8.28 -14.42
C ASN A 359 22.24 -7.90 -15.26
N GLU A 360 23.03 -8.89 -15.64
CA GLU A 360 24.27 -8.73 -16.42
C GLU A 360 24.04 -8.16 -17.83
N GLU A 361 22.92 -8.55 -18.49
CA GLU A 361 22.62 -8.09 -19.85
C GLU A 361 22.25 -6.60 -19.91
N LYS A 362 21.49 -6.13 -18.91
CA LYS A 362 21.05 -4.73 -18.81
C LYS A 362 22.00 -3.88 -17.95
N ASP A 363 22.95 -4.52 -17.28
CA ASP A 363 23.87 -3.93 -16.32
C ASP A 363 23.15 -3.06 -15.27
N VAL A 364 22.12 -3.63 -14.64
CA VAL A 364 21.32 -2.96 -13.59
C VAL A 364 20.99 -3.92 -12.45
N ILE A 365 20.76 -3.33 -11.26
CA ILE A 365 20.25 -4.04 -10.08
C ILE A 365 18.87 -4.62 -10.35
N THR A 366 18.59 -5.82 -9.83
CA THR A 366 17.26 -6.46 -9.91
C THR A 366 16.39 -6.05 -8.71
N GLU A 367 15.12 -6.44 -8.73
CA GLU A 367 14.19 -6.29 -7.60
C GLU A 367 14.73 -6.96 -6.33
N ASN A 368 15.28 -8.18 -6.47
CA ASN A 368 15.92 -8.90 -5.38
C ASN A 368 17.15 -8.15 -4.86
N GLY A 369 17.94 -7.57 -5.76
CA GLY A 369 19.10 -6.74 -5.40
C GLY A 369 18.71 -5.51 -4.61
N ILE A 370 17.67 -4.79 -5.03
CA ILE A 370 17.16 -3.61 -4.33
C ILE A 370 16.70 -4.00 -2.92
N ASN A 371 15.85 -5.01 -2.79
CA ASN A 371 15.35 -5.45 -1.48
C ASN A 371 16.51 -5.86 -0.55
N ARG A 372 17.51 -6.57 -1.05
CA ARG A 372 18.69 -6.94 -0.26
C ARG A 372 19.57 -5.74 0.09
N SER A 373 19.68 -4.74 -0.79
CA SER A 373 20.49 -3.54 -0.51
C SER A 373 19.86 -2.67 0.57
N ILE A 374 18.52 -2.62 0.66
CA ILE A 374 17.79 -1.87 1.69
C ILE A 374 18.20 -2.34 3.09
N TYR A 375 18.41 -3.63 3.31
CA TYR A 375 18.83 -4.15 4.62
C TYR A 375 20.13 -3.55 5.14
N LYS A 376 21.08 -3.20 4.28
CA LYS A 376 22.33 -2.55 4.68
C LYS A 376 22.09 -1.23 5.42
N HIS A 377 21.01 -0.55 5.09
CA HIS A 377 20.65 0.74 5.67
C HIS A 377 19.67 0.60 6.85
N ILE A 378 18.97 -0.53 6.97
CA ILE A 378 18.09 -0.83 8.13
C ILE A 378 18.95 -1.02 9.39
N PHE A 379 20.08 -1.70 9.32
CA PHE A 379 20.89 -2.00 10.51
C PHE A 379 21.40 -0.76 11.24
N PRO A 380 21.92 0.29 10.59
CA PRO A 380 22.27 1.53 11.27
C PRO A 380 21.06 2.19 11.96
N LEU A 381 19.86 2.14 11.34
CA LEU A 381 18.64 2.68 11.95
C LEU A 381 18.21 1.86 13.17
N TYR A 382 18.31 0.52 13.09
CA TYR A 382 18.07 -0.35 14.23
C TYR A 382 19.03 -0.04 15.38
N SER A 383 20.32 0.08 15.11
CA SER A 383 21.31 0.42 16.12
C SER A 383 21.02 1.75 16.82
N LYS A 384 20.62 2.78 16.06
CA LYS A 384 20.21 4.09 16.61
C LYS A 384 18.99 3.96 17.53
N LEU A 385 17.96 3.22 17.11
CA LEU A 385 16.76 2.99 17.91
C LEU A 385 17.08 2.21 19.20
N VAL A 386 17.79 1.09 19.09
CA VAL A 386 18.19 0.28 20.26
C VAL A 386 18.98 1.11 21.25
N LYS A 387 19.97 1.88 20.77
CA LYS A 387 20.76 2.75 21.61
C LYS A 387 19.89 3.78 22.35
N TYR A 388 19.03 4.49 21.63
CA TYR A 388 18.15 5.49 22.22
C TYR A 388 17.22 4.90 23.28
N LEU A 389 16.59 3.76 22.99
CA LEU A 389 15.67 3.09 23.90
C LEU A 389 16.37 2.58 25.17
N ALA A 390 17.57 2.02 25.02
CA ALA A 390 18.38 1.54 26.14
C ALA A 390 18.88 2.70 27.02
N ASP A 391 19.43 3.76 26.42
CA ASP A 391 19.96 4.93 27.12
C ASP A 391 18.85 5.68 27.89
N ASN A 392 17.60 5.64 27.40
CA ASN A 392 16.45 6.28 28.05
C ASN A 392 15.58 5.32 28.87
N GLN A 393 16.08 4.09 29.12
CA GLN A 393 15.48 3.09 30.00
C GLN A 393 14.02 2.72 29.66
N PHE A 394 13.72 2.57 28.38
CA PHE A 394 12.42 2.06 27.95
C PHE A 394 12.20 0.63 28.44
N GLY A 395 10.94 0.28 28.74
CA GLY A 395 10.58 -1.04 29.23
C GLY A 395 10.41 -2.07 28.09
N LYS A 396 10.49 -3.35 28.45
CA LYS A 396 10.27 -4.51 27.56
C LYS A 396 11.18 -4.54 26.32
N LEU A 397 12.43 -4.12 26.48
CA LEU A 397 13.42 -4.07 25.40
C LEU A 397 13.69 -5.46 24.77
N TYR A 398 13.31 -6.56 25.42
CA TYR A 398 13.39 -7.91 24.86
C TYR A 398 12.56 -8.09 23.59
N TYR A 399 11.55 -7.26 23.34
CA TYR A 399 10.81 -7.26 22.06
C TYR A 399 11.68 -6.87 20.86
N LEU A 400 12.82 -6.20 21.07
CA LEU A 400 13.80 -5.93 20.02
C LEU A 400 14.50 -7.20 19.48
N ALA A 401 14.32 -8.33 20.18
CA ALA A 401 14.80 -9.64 19.73
C ALA A 401 13.71 -10.49 19.03
N ASN A 402 12.49 -9.97 18.89
CA ASN A 402 11.42 -10.69 18.23
C ASN A 402 11.80 -11.07 16.79
N GLY A 403 11.48 -12.31 16.43
CA GLY A 403 11.76 -12.84 15.10
C GLY A 403 13.19 -13.32 14.86
N LEU A 404 14.15 -12.99 15.73
CA LEU A 404 15.57 -13.29 15.51
C LEU A 404 15.96 -14.76 15.80
N ASN A 405 15.03 -15.58 16.25
CA ASN A 405 15.27 -16.99 16.58
C ASN A 405 14.68 -17.98 15.55
N ARG A 406 13.91 -17.49 14.57
CA ARG A 406 13.19 -18.33 13.61
C ARG A 406 13.30 -17.77 12.20
N THR A 407 13.70 -18.60 11.25
CA THR A 407 13.53 -18.35 9.82
C THR A 407 12.28 -19.09 9.33
N LYS A 408 11.39 -18.39 8.66
CA LYS A 408 10.23 -18.99 8.01
C LYS A 408 10.63 -19.56 6.65
N LYS A 409 10.11 -20.72 6.28
CA LYS A 409 10.31 -21.26 4.93
C LYS A 409 9.35 -20.54 3.97
N HIS A 410 9.90 -19.89 2.95
CA HIS A 410 9.12 -19.21 1.92
C HIS A 410 9.85 -19.26 0.59
N GLU A 411 9.12 -19.50 -0.51
CA GLU A 411 9.69 -19.66 -1.86
C GLU A 411 10.47 -18.44 -2.36
N LYS A 412 10.06 -17.24 -1.94
CA LYS A 412 10.68 -15.97 -2.32
C LYS A 412 11.74 -15.49 -1.31
N LEU A 413 12.21 -16.36 -0.44
CA LEU A 413 13.23 -16.07 0.57
C LEU A 413 14.40 -17.04 0.45
N ASP A 414 15.60 -16.50 0.24
CA ASP A 414 16.85 -17.23 0.42
C ASP A 414 17.18 -17.31 1.92
N HIS A 415 16.94 -18.47 2.51
CA HIS A 415 17.04 -18.69 3.96
C HIS A 415 18.46 -18.54 4.49
N GLU A 416 19.46 -19.00 3.75
CA GLU A 416 20.86 -18.91 4.18
C GLU A 416 21.32 -17.47 4.14
N TRP A 417 21.00 -16.76 3.06
CA TRP A 417 21.29 -15.34 2.95
C TRP A 417 20.61 -14.56 4.08
N TYR A 418 19.34 -14.79 4.34
CA TYR A 418 18.58 -14.08 5.35
C TYR A 418 19.12 -14.33 6.76
N LYS A 419 19.44 -15.59 7.09
CA LYS A 419 20.05 -15.93 8.37
C LYS A 419 21.36 -15.19 8.59
N LEU A 420 22.28 -15.28 7.62
CA LEU A 420 23.65 -14.73 7.77
C LEU A 420 23.69 -13.20 7.65
N ASN A 421 22.85 -12.63 6.76
CA ASN A 421 22.94 -11.20 6.43
C ASN A 421 21.87 -10.34 7.12
N VAL A 422 20.86 -10.96 7.72
CA VAL A 422 19.81 -10.23 8.42
C VAL A 422 19.75 -10.62 9.89
N ILE A 423 19.39 -11.86 10.20
CA ILE A 423 19.20 -12.29 11.59
C ILE A 423 20.48 -12.14 12.41
N ASP A 424 21.60 -12.64 11.90
CA ASP A 424 22.87 -12.58 12.64
C ASP A 424 23.36 -11.13 12.78
N LYS A 425 23.05 -10.25 11.83
CA LYS A 425 23.37 -8.81 11.96
C LYS A 425 22.55 -8.12 13.03
N TYR A 426 21.25 -8.38 13.11
CA TYR A 426 20.44 -7.87 14.22
C TYR A 426 20.96 -8.35 15.57
N ARG A 427 21.31 -9.64 15.68
CA ARG A 427 21.89 -10.21 16.91
C ARG A 427 23.19 -9.53 17.29
N GLU A 428 24.13 -9.37 16.34
CA GLU A 428 25.40 -8.68 16.56
C GLU A 428 25.20 -7.27 17.12
N ILE A 429 24.20 -6.54 16.61
CA ILE A 429 23.89 -5.19 17.09
C ILE A 429 23.29 -5.26 18.50
N LEU A 430 22.30 -6.13 18.73
CA LEU A 430 21.61 -6.22 20.00
C LEU A 430 22.53 -6.59 21.16
N LEU A 431 23.53 -7.45 20.91
CA LEU A 431 24.56 -7.84 21.90
C LEU A 431 25.44 -6.68 22.39
N GLN A 432 25.48 -5.56 21.67
CA GLN A 432 26.29 -4.40 22.07
C GLN A 432 25.61 -3.55 23.14
N PHE A 433 24.28 -3.72 23.35
CA PHE A 433 23.49 -2.86 24.20
C PHE A 433 22.94 -3.60 25.43
N THR A 434 22.62 -2.82 26.48
CA THR A 434 21.98 -3.31 27.70
C THR A 434 20.46 -3.37 27.50
N VAL A 435 19.94 -4.54 27.09
CA VAL A 435 18.53 -4.71 26.70
C VAL A 435 17.79 -5.79 27.48
N ALA A 436 18.49 -6.57 28.32
CA ALA A 436 17.90 -7.59 29.16
C ALA A 436 17.50 -6.99 30.51
N ASP A 437 16.21 -7.05 30.85
CA ASP A 437 15.71 -6.69 32.16
C ASP A 437 16.02 -7.78 33.19
N ALA A 438 16.84 -7.46 34.18
CA ALA A 438 17.26 -8.43 35.19
C ALA A 438 16.15 -8.62 36.25
N GLN A 439 15.78 -9.87 36.50
CA GLN A 439 14.73 -10.23 37.44
C GLN A 439 15.02 -9.79 38.89
N ASP A 440 16.30 -9.59 39.23
CA ASP A 440 16.74 -9.15 40.56
C ASP A 440 16.56 -7.63 40.80
N GLY A 441 16.00 -6.91 39.82
CA GLY A 441 15.79 -5.47 39.91
C GLY A 441 17.08 -4.63 39.73
N SER A 442 18.20 -5.24 39.33
CA SER A 442 19.46 -4.53 39.08
C SER A 442 19.46 -3.70 37.80
N GLY A 443 18.33 -3.65 37.08
CA GLY A 443 18.17 -2.90 35.85
C GLY A 443 18.56 -3.69 34.61
N TYR A 444 18.78 -2.97 33.49
CA TYR A 444 19.14 -3.59 32.20
C TYR A 444 20.59 -4.05 32.17
N LYS A 445 20.78 -5.25 31.62
CA LYS A 445 22.09 -5.90 31.44
C LYS A 445 22.31 -6.22 29.95
N LYS A 446 23.57 -6.45 29.56
CA LYS A 446 23.87 -7.07 28.28
C LYS A 446 23.42 -8.54 28.30
N LEU A 447 22.99 -9.04 27.14
CA LEU A 447 22.55 -10.43 27.02
C LEU A 447 23.63 -11.46 27.45
N GLU A 448 24.90 -11.16 27.22
CA GLU A 448 26.03 -11.99 27.61
C GLU A 448 26.29 -12.05 29.14
N GLU A 449 25.76 -11.10 29.89
CA GLU A 449 25.85 -11.03 31.36
C GLU A 449 24.68 -11.77 32.04
N CYS A 450 23.68 -12.25 31.27
CA CYS A 450 22.46 -12.85 31.79
C CYS A 450 22.52 -14.37 31.81
N ILE A 451 21.96 -14.95 32.87
CA ILE A 451 21.69 -16.39 32.94
C ILE A 451 20.22 -16.61 32.57
N PHE A 452 19.99 -17.29 31.45
CA PHE A 452 18.66 -17.63 30.99
C PHE A 452 18.20 -18.96 31.59
N VAL A 453 17.10 -18.94 32.32
CA VAL A 453 16.49 -20.15 32.90
C VAL A 453 15.73 -20.89 31.80
N LYS A 454 15.96 -22.21 31.69
CA LYS A 454 15.22 -23.05 30.74
C LYS A 454 13.72 -23.06 31.12
N GLU A 455 12.85 -23.06 30.11
CA GLU A 455 11.40 -23.00 30.27
C GLU A 455 10.83 -24.12 31.18
N SER A 456 11.48 -25.31 31.20
CA SER A 456 11.14 -26.44 32.07
C SER A 456 11.36 -26.22 33.57
N ILE A 457 11.93 -25.06 33.96
CA ILE A 457 12.22 -24.72 35.37
C ILE A 457 11.24 -23.65 35.88
N LYS A 458 10.43 -23.04 35.01
CA LYS A 458 9.45 -21.99 35.38
C LYS A 458 8.33 -22.49 36.32
N ASP A 459 8.04 -23.78 36.32
CA ASP A 459 6.96 -24.38 37.14
C ASP A 459 7.38 -24.82 38.55
N ASN A 460 8.63 -24.57 38.92
CA ASN A 460 9.12 -24.92 40.28
C ASN A 460 9.61 -23.62 40.96
N GLU A 461 8.72 -23.02 41.74
CA GLU A 461 9.04 -21.83 42.56
C GLU A 461 10.16 -22.05 43.63
N ASP A 462 10.69 -23.26 43.75
CA ASP A 462 11.67 -23.67 44.78
C ASP A 462 13.07 -24.02 44.22
N LYS A 463 13.42 -23.59 43.02
CA LYS A 463 14.78 -23.87 42.51
C LYS A 463 15.46 -22.63 41.93
#